data_2080c362155db3781b243907ed5a410b
#
_entry.id   2080c362155db3781b243907ed5a410b
#
_cell.length_a   1.000
_cell.length_b   1.000
_cell.length_c   1.000
_cell.angle_alpha   90.00
_cell.angle_beta   90.00
_cell.angle_gamma   90.00
#
_symmetry.space_group_name_H-M   'P 1'
#
loop_
_entity.id
_entity.type
_entity.pdbx_description
1 polymer ?
#
loop_
_entity_poly.entity_id
_entity_poly.type
_entity_poly.pdbx_seq_one_letter_code
_entity_poly.pdbx_strand_id
1 'polypeptide(L)'
;MAHKIYDNFYLSNEIEDQYNSHLDLQQFCTVDNSLVGTAGMKRKINVYSATNGTEKLKMGKGNTKTIEVSYAQKEYEILMAQNKFQYFDEQEMTDPMLVPVGTRHMGTDMFNTVNGDVYEEFKKAVLVVPVSKYDFAAFADAVASLNIESTDNDPGTVTPQTFAFINPSDTSELRKNLAEDLKYVEAFARTGYVGTVAGVNVYTKKDALKGTIVVATRQAVTIFNKKGVEVETDRNGDIRQNTIWSRKYYLAALTDATKAVKIVKGTAKLSEDTTVKEKTYYAKTDSGYIVGTPETNPKTEGFYEITFA
;
A
#
# COMPACT_ATOMS: atom_id res chain seq x y z
N MET A 1 -15.34 27.97 -13.16
CA MET A 1 -14.07 28.27 -12.44
C MET A 1 -13.24 29.18 -13.32
N ALA A 2 -12.69 30.26 -12.75
CA ALA A 2 -11.79 31.12 -13.50
C ALA A 2 -10.37 30.56 -13.35
N HIS A 3 -9.79 30.10 -14.45
CA HIS A 3 -8.35 29.76 -14.48
C HIS A 3 -7.56 31.06 -14.41
N LYS A 4 -6.51 31.10 -13.57
CA LYS A 4 -5.53 32.20 -13.64
C LYS A 4 -4.67 31.96 -14.87
N ILE A 5 -4.69 32.90 -15.79
CA ILE A 5 -3.86 32.90 -17.00
C ILE A 5 -2.60 33.70 -16.66
N TYR A 6 -1.44 33.10 -16.87
CA TYR A 6 -0.13 33.71 -16.65
C TYR A 6 0.52 34.04 -18.00
N ASP A 7 1.35 35.09 -18.06
CA ASP A 7 2.12 35.39 -19.25
C ASP A 7 3.12 34.25 -19.54
N ASN A 8 3.27 33.88 -20.81
CA ASN A 8 4.00 32.71 -21.33
C ASN A 8 5.46 32.54 -20.77
N PHE A 9 6.06 33.64 -20.33
CA PHE A 9 7.46 33.59 -19.84
C PHE A 9 7.64 32.96 -18.45
N TYR A 10 6.60 32.99 -17.61
CA TYR A 10 6.67 32.43 -16.26
C TYR A 10 6.17 30.99 -16.19
N LEU A 11 5.38 30.54 -17.16
CA LEU A 11 4.73 29.22 -17.12
C LEU A 11 5.72 28.06 -17.19
N SER A 12 6.83 28.19 -17.92
CA SER A 12 7.81 27.10 -18.09
C SER A 12 8.59 26.80 -16.80
N ASN A 13 8.83 27.81 -15.97
CA ASN A 13 9.58 27.64 -14.72
C ASN A 13 8.67 27.15 -13.57
N GLU A 14 7.39 27.57 -13.54
CA GLU A 14 6.43 27.08 -12.53
C GLU A 14 5.97 25.65 -12.79
N ILE A 15 5.97 25.19 -14.04
CA ILE A 15 5.58 23.82 -14.40
C ILE A 15 6.58 22.79 -13.86
N GLU A 16 7.88 23.11 -13.83
CA GLU A 16 8.89 22.20 -13.29
C GLU A 16 8.77 22.02 -11.77
N ASP A 17 8.38 23.05 -11.03
CA ASP A 17 8.22 23.00 -9.58
C ASP A 17 6.97 22.23 -9.11
N GLN A 18 5.94 22.13 -9.94
CA GLN A 18 4.69 21.44 -9.60
C GLN A 18 4.73 19.92 -9.85
N TYR A 19 5.71 19.43 -10.61
CA TYR A 19 5.94 17.99 -10.77
C TYR A 19 6.53 17.39 -9.50
N ASN A 20 5.70 17.19 -8.50
CA ASN A 20 6.05 16.31 -7.41
C ASN A 20 6.20 14.89 -7.98
N SER A 21 7.43 14.39 -8.03
CA SER A 21 7.68 12.99 -8.31
C SER A 21 7.11 12.15 -7.18
N HIS A 22 5.93 11.58 -7.41
CA HIS A 22 5.37 10.59 -6.50
C HIS A 22 6.00 9.23 -6.79
N LEU A 23 6.23 8.47 -5.74
CA LEU A 23 6.69 7.08 -5.88
C LEU A 23 5.60 6.27 -6.58
N ASP A 24 5.96 5.60 -7.69
CA ASP A 24 5.04 4.71 -8.39
C ASP A 24 4.86 3.42 -7.60
N LEU A 25 3.70 3.25 -7.00
CA LEU A 25 3.37 2.08 -6.20
C LEU A 25 2.91 0.87 -7.02
N GLN A 26 2.58 1.04 -8.30
CA GLN A 26 2.14 -0.06 -9.15
C GLN A 26 3.26 -1.11 -9.36
N GLN A 27 4.52 -0.70 -9.34
CA GLN A 27 5.67 -1.61 -9.44
C GLN A 27 5.84 -2.51 -8.19
N PHE A 28 5.25 -2.13 -7.06
CA PHE A 28 5.27 -2.88 -5.80
C PHE A 28 4.05 -3.79 -5.61
N CYS A 29 3.20 -3.88 -6.61
CA CYS A 29 1.97 -4.66 -6.60
C CYS A 29 1.98 -5.72 -7.69
N THR A 30 1.12 -6.71 -7.54
CA THR A 30 0.76 -7.59 -8.65
C THR A 30 -0.31 -6.91 -9.50
N VAL A 31 -0.15 -6.94 -10.81
CA VAL A 31 -1.14 -6.37 -11.75
C VAL A 31 -1.89 -7.51 -12.42
N ASP A 32 -3.20 -7.55 -12.27
CA ASP A 32 -4.09 -8.53 -12.90
C ASP A 32 -5.00 -7.85 -13.92
N ASN A 33 -4.86 -8.24 -15.17
CA ASN A 33 -5.66 -7.75 -16.29
C ASN A 33 -6.77 -8.72 -16.71
N SER A 34 -7.04 -9.78 -15.92
CA SER A 34 -8.04 -10.81 -16.25
C SER A 34 -9.48 -10.25 -16.36
N LEU A 35 -9.73 -9.08 -15.79
CA LEU A 35 -11.04 -8.42 -15.84
C LEU A 35 -11.27 -7.58 -17.09
N VAL A 36 -10.24 -7.34 -17.89
CA VAL A 36 -10.37 -6.57 -19.14
C VAL A 36 -11.27 -7.31 -20.11
N GLY A 37 -12.33 -6.63 -20.60
CA GLY A 37 -13.29 -7.22 -21.54
C GLY A 37 -14.33 -8.16 -20.93
N THR A 38 -14.28 -8.48 -19.63
CA THR A 38 -15.28 -9.31 -18.96
C THR A 38 -16.51 -8.49 -18.53
N ALA A 39 -17.67 -9.10 -18.38
CA ALA A 39 -18.86 -8.41 -17.83
C ALA A 39 -18.79 -8.33 -16.29
N GLY A 40 -19.46 -7.31 -15.71
CA GLY A 40 -19.59 -7.13 -14.26
C GLY A 40 -18.59 -6.14 -13.65
N MET A 41 -19.01 -5.55 -12.52
CA MET A 41 -18.26 -4.51 -11.76
C MET A 41 -17.86 -5.00 -10.37
N LYS A 42 -17.99 -6.30 -10.09
CA LYS A 42 -17.65 -6.89 -8.81
C LYS A 42 -16.63 -8.01 -8.99
N ARG A 43 -15.65 -8.05 -8.10
CA ARG A 43 -14.66 -9.13 -8.02
C ARG A 43 -14.81 -9.84 -6.68
N LYS A 44 -15.00 -11.15 -6.77
CA LYS A 44 -15.00 -12.03 -5.59
C LYS A 44 -13.65 -12.71 -5.49
N ILE A 45 -12.99 -12.54 -4.38
CA ILE A 45 -11.71 -13.18 -4.06
C ILE A 45 -11.97 -14.22 -2.98
N ASN A 46 -11.71 -15.47 -3.30
CA ASN A 46 -11.83 -16.56 -2.34
C ASN A 46 -10.45 -16.84 -1.75
N VAL A 47 -10.34 -16.73 -0.44
CA VAL A 47 -9.17 -17.17 0.31
C VAL A 47 -9.47 -18.54 0.88
N TYR A 48 -8.74 -19.54 0.43
CA TYR A 48 -8.88 -20.91 0.89
C TYR A 48 -7.91 -21.18 2.02
N SER A 49 -8.36 -21.89 3.04
CA SER A 49 -7.53 -22.48 4.10
C SER A 49 -7.78 -23.98 4.19
N ALA A 50 -6.72 -24.73 4.42
CA ALA A 50 -6.81 -26.19 4.53
C ALA A 50 -6.06 -26.66 5.77
N THR A 51 -6.59 -27.69 6.44
CA THR A 51 -5.89 -28.38 7.51
C THR A 51 -4.88 -29.36 6.93
N ASN A 52 -3.79 -29.61 7.67
CA ASN A 52 -2.80 -30.62 7.28
C ASN A 52 -3.34 -32.03 7.53
N GLY A 53 -3.47 -32.82 6.48
CA GLY A 53 -3.95 -34.21 6.56
C GLY A 53 -2.96 -35.27 6.12
N THR A 54 -1.70 -34.87 5.80
CA THR A 54 -0.68 -35.83 5.40
C THR A 54 -0.10 -36.56 6.63
N GLU A 55 -0.12 -37.90 6.61
CA GLU A 55 0.46 -38.75 7.63
C GLU A 55 1.48 -39.70 7.01
N LYS A 56 2.58 -39.96 7.74
CA LYS A 56 3.53 -41.03 7.40
C LYS A 56 3.03 -42.31 8.02
N LEU A 57 2.54 -43.23 7.19
CA LEU A 57 1.90 -44.46 7.64
C LEU A 57 2.88 -45.64 7.61
N LYS A 58 2.78 -46.51 8.61
CA LYS A 58 3.41 -47.83 8.61
C LYS A 58 2.56 -48.82 7.81
N MET A 59 3.21 -49.89 7.32
CA MET A 59 2.50 -50.94 6.58
C MET A 59 1.25 -51.45 7.34
N GLY A 60 0.11 -51.50 6.68
CA GLY A 60 -1.16 -51.94 7.28
C GLY A 60 -1.92 -50.93 8.11
N LYS A 61 -1.49 -49.64 8.11
CA LYS A 61 -2.20 -48.55 8.75
C LYS A 61 -2.87 -47.67 7.69
N GLY A 62 -4.11 -47.22 7.94
CA GLY A 62 -4.82 -46.27 7.14
C GLY A 62 -4.65 -44.84 7.65
N ASN A 63 -4.97 -43.84 6.84
CA ASN A 63 -4.94 -42.43 7.21
C ASN A 63 -6.05 -42.12 8.22
N THR A 64 -5.72 -41.42 9.30
CA THR A 64 -6.69 -41.01 10.34
C THR A 64 -7.11 -39.56 10.23
N LYS A 65 -6.31 -38.74 9.50
CA LYS A 65 -6.57 -37.32 9.31
C LYS A 65 -7.15 -37.10 7.92
N THR A 66 -8.10 -36.18 7.86
CA THR A 66 -8.69 -35.71 6.61
C THR A 66 -8.30 -34.25 6.40
N ILE A 67 -8.02 -33.88 5.16
CA ILE A 67 -7.83 -32.48 4.80
C ILE A 67 -9.21 -31.82 4.70
N GLU A 68 -9.46 -30.89 5.59
CA GLU A 68 -10.65 -30.06 5.55
C GLU A 68 -10.28 -28.72 4.90
N VAL A 69 -11.04 -28.35 3.85
CA VAL A 69 -10.85 -27.09 3.12
C VAL A 69 -11.99 -26.17 3.47
N SER A 70 -11.66 -25.01 4.02
CA SER A 70 -12.60 -23.91 4.22
C SER A 70 -12.23 -22.72 3.32
N TYR A 71 -13.19 -21.86 3.03
CA TYR A 71 -12.94 -20.65 2.27
C TYR A 71 -13.65 -19.46 2.91
N ALA A 72 -12.98 -18.31 2.84
CA ALA A 72 -13.55 -17.01 3.13
C ALA A 72 -13.65 -16.22 1.82
N GLN A 73 -14.83 -15.68 1.52
CA GLN A 73 -15.06 -14.89 0.32
C GLN A 73 -15.07 -13.41 0.67
N LYS A 74 -14.23 -12.63 -0.03
CA LYS A 74 -14.26 -11.17 0.00
C LYS A 74 -14.81 -10.67 -1.33
N GLU A 75 -15.79 -9.78 -1.27
CA GLU A 75 -16.36 -9.13 -2.45
C GLU A 75 -15.83 -7.70 -2.52
N TYR A 76 -15.31 -7.32 -3.69
CA TYR A 76 -14.80 -6.00 -3.99
C TYR A 76 -15.57 -5.40 -5.17
N GLU A 77 -15.86 -4.11 -5.09
CA GLU A 77 -16.49 -3.36 -6.17
C GLU A 77 -15.43 -2.57 -6.95
N ILE A 78 -15.52 -2.66 -8.29
CA ILE A 78 -14.65 -1.91 -9.19
C ILE A 78 -15.17 -0.50 -9.29
N LEU A 79 -14.36 0.47 -8.91
CA LEU A 79 -14.69 1.89 -8.95
C LEU A 79 -14.13 2.55 -10.22
N MET A 80 -14.79 3.62 -10.63
CA MET A 80 -14.34 4.48 -11.71
C MET A 80 -13.66 5.73 -11.11
N ALA A 81 -12.38 5.89 -11.37
CA ALA A 81 -11.70 7.17 -11.14
C ALA A 81 -11.90 8.05 -12.38
N GLN A 82 -12.40 9.26 -12.18
CA GLN A 82 -12.66 10.21 -13.24
C GLN A 82 -12.24 11.60 -12.82
N ASN A 83 -11.58 12.31 -13.73
CA ASN A 83 -11.36 13.75 -13.61
C ASN A 83 -11.81 14.47 -14.88
N LYS A 84 -11.94 15.79 -14.81
CA LYS A 84 -12.30 16.62 -15.94
C LYS A 84 -11.54 17.94 -15.92
N PHE A 85 -11.23 18.42 -17.10
CA PHE A 85 -10.66 19.73 -17.35
C PHE A 85 -11.58 20.51 -18.31
N GLN A 86 -11.90 21.74 -17.96
CA GLN A 86 -12.79 22.60 -18.76
C GLN A 86 -12.10 23.92 -19.05
N TYR A 87 -12.20 24.38 -20.28
CA TYR A 87 -11.66 25.66 -20.71
C TYR A 87 -12.55 26.29 -21.79
N PHE A 88 -12.43 27.59 -21.99
CA PHE A 88 -13.11 28.33 -23.03
C PHE A 88 -12.13 28.62 -24.19
N ASP A 89 -12.65 28.74 -25.42
CA ASP A 89 -11.84 29.03 -26.60
C ASP A 89 -11.02 30.33 -26.42
N GLU A 90 -11.58 31.34 -25.76
CA GLU A 90 -10.90 32.61 -25.49
C GLU A 90 -9.72 32.47 -24.51
N GLN A 91 -9.80 31.49 -23.58
CA GLN A 91 -8.69 31.20 -22.66
C GLN A 91 -7.53 30.53 -23.39
N GLU A 92 -7.83 29.61 -24.30
CA GLU A 92 -6.82 28.96 -25.13
C GLU A 92 -6.14 29.94 -26.08
N MET A 93 -6.90 30.88 -26.66
CA MET A 93 -6.34 31.94 -27.50
C MET A 93 -5.42 32.89 -26.73
N THR A 94 -5.71 33.11 -25.44
CA THR A 94 -4.90 33.99 -24.60
C THR A 94 -3.64 33.25 -24.09
N ASP A 95 -3.78 31.98 -23.74
CA ASP A 95 -2.69 31.12 -23.23
C ASP A 95 -2.71 29.75 -23.93
N PRO A 96 -1.94 29.57 -25.01
CA PRO A 96 -1.87 28.32 -25.75
C PRO A 96 -1.33 27.16 -24.95
N MET A 97 -0.65 27.40 -23.80
CA MET A 97 -0.12 26.36 -22.92
C MET A 97 -1.15 25.82 -21.94
N LEU A 98 -2.31 26.47 -21.81
CA LEU A 98 -3.37 26.08 -20.87
C LEU A 98 -3.82 24.63 -21.07
N VAL A 99 -4.05 24.20 -22.30
CA VAL A 99 -4.54 22.85 -22.62
C VAL A 99 -3.47 21.78 -22.39
N PRO A 100 -2.23 21.92 -22.92
CA PRO A 100 -1.15 20.97 -22.65
C PRO A 100 -0.85 20.81 -21.15
N VAL A 101 -0.83 21.91 -20.39
CA VAL A 101 -0.61 21.88 -18.94
C VAL A 101 -1.78 21.22 -18.22
N GLY A 102 -3.02 21.61 -18.56
CA GLY A 102 -4.23 21.02 -17.96
C GLY A 102 -4.33 19.51 -18.16
N THR A 103 -4.06 19.02 -19.36
CA THR A 103 -4.06 17.58 -19.67
C THR A 103 -2.96 16.82 -18.93
N ARG A 104 -1.78 17.43 -18.77
CA ARG A 104 -0.68 16.86 -18.00
C ARG A 104 -1.06 16.74 -16.53
N HIS A 105 -1.69 17.77 -15.95
CA HIS A 105 -2.20 17.71 -14.58
C HIS A 105 -3.27 16.64 -14.40
N MET A 106 -4.17 16.44 -15.36
CA MET A 106 -5.15 15.35 -15.32
C MET A 106 -4.47 13.97 -15.22
N GLY A 107 -3.40 13.76 -16.01
CA GLY A 107 -2.62 12.51 -15.97
C GLY A 107 -1.93 12.30 -14.60
N THR A 108 -1.31 13.35 -14.08
CA THR A 108 -0.65 13.31 -12.77
C THR A 108 -1.65 13.07 -11.63
N ASP A 109 -2.80 13.71 -11.65
CA ASP A 109 -3.87 13.54 -10.67
C ASP A 109 -4.42 12.11 -10.68
N MET A 110 -4.68 11.55 -11.87
CA MET A 110 -5.10 10.15 -12.02
C MET A 110 -4.06 9.18 -11.44
N PHE A 111 -2.78 9.41 -11.73
CA PHE A 111 -1.67 8.60 -11.22
C PHE A 111 -1.59 8.69 -9.69
N ASN A 112 -1.71 9.88 -9.11
CA ASN A 112 -1.70 10.08 -7.66
C ASN A 112 -2.88 9.41 -6.98
N THR A 113 -4.06 9.44 -7.61
CA THR A 113 -5.28 8.78 -7.10
C THR A 113 -5.06 7.27 -7.03
N VAL A 114 -4.57 6.65 -8.11
CA VAL A 114 -4.27 5.20 -8.13
C VAL A 114 -3.24 4.83 -7.07
N ASN A 115 -2.17 5.61 -6.94
CA ASN A 115 -1.14 5.40 -5.91
C ASN A 115 -1.69 5.59 -4.49
N GLY A 116 -2.59 6.55 -4.29
CA GLY A 116 -3.28 6.76 -3.02
C GLY A 116 -4.08 5.53 -2.60
N ASP A 117 -4.91 5.01 -3.51
CA ASP A 117 -5.73 3.83 -3.26
C ASP A 117 -4.89 2.58 -2.97
N VAL A 118 -3.81 2.38 -3.71
CA VAL A 118 -2.87 1.27 -3.46
C VAL A 118 -2.24 1.40 -2.06
N TYR A 119 -1.83 2.59 -1.66
CA TYR A 119 -1.26 2.80 -0.34
C TYR A 119 -2.28 2.60 0.79
N GLU A 120 -3.54 3.00 0.58
CA GLU A 120 -4.63 2.71 1.52
C GLU A 120 -4.82 1.20 1.73
N GLU A 121 -4.69 0.40 0.66
CA GLU A 121 -4.75 -1.06 0.78
C GLU A 121 -3.57 -1.62 1.57
N PHE A 122 -2.34 -1.12 1.37
CA PHE A 122 -1.19 -1.50 2.19
C PHE A 122 -1.39 -1.15 3.67
N LYS A 123 -2.04 -0.04 3.98
CA LYS A 123 -2.37 0.35 5.37
C LYS A 123 -3.36 -0.60 6.05
N LYS A 124 -4.10 -1.41 5.31
CA LYS A 124 -5.00 -2.43 5.85
C LYS A 124 -4.28 -3.70 6.32
N ALA A 125 -2.94 -3.76 6.25
CA ALA A 125 -2.16 -4.89 6.78
C ALA A 125 -2.62 -5.25 8.20
N VAL A 126 -2.82 -6.54 8.44
CA VAL A 126 -3.38 -7.05 9.70
C VAL A 126 -2.29 -7.32 10.74
N LEU A 127 -1.10 -7.72 10.27
CA LEU A 127 0.06 -7.96 11.13
C LEU A 127 0.63 -6.63 11.65
N VAL A 128 0.94 -6.58 12.95
CA VAL A 128 1.49 -5.39 13.61
C VAL A 128 2.66 -5.78 14.49
N VAL A 129 3.77 -5.05 14.35
CA VAL A 129 4.95 -5.15 15.21
C VAL A 129 5.12 -3.83 15.94
N PRO A 130 4.79 -3.76 17.24
CA PRO A 130 5.01 -2.55 18.04
C PRO A 130 6.49 -2.45 18.41
N VAL A 131 7.06 -1.25 18.22
CA VAL A 131 8.47 -0.97 18.51
C VAL A 131 8.62 0.33 19.29
N SER A 132 9.64 0.42 20.13
CA SER A 132 9.93 1.64 20.87
C SER A 132 10.70 2.67 20.02
N LYS A 133 11.50 2.20 19.06
CA LYS A 133 12.30 3.01 18.13
C LYS A 133 12.44 2.30 16.80
N TYR A 134 12.71 3.06 15.75
CA TYR A 134 13.03 2.49 14.44
C TYR A 134 14.52 2.21 14.37
N ASP A 135 14.88 0.94 14.36
CA ASP A 135 16.24 0.45 14.24
C ASP A 135 16.32 -0.81 13.37
N PHE A 136 17.49 -1.40 13.26
CA PHE A 136 17.69 -2.64 12.51
C PHE A 136 16.82 -3.80 13.05
N ALA A 137 16.69 -3.91 14.37
CA ALA A 137 15.91 -4.96 15.01
C ALA A 137 14.42 -4.87 14.65
N ALA A 138 13.85 -3.65 14.58
CA ALA A 138 12.46 -3.43 14.18
C ALA A 138 12.15 -3.98 12.78
N PHE A 139 13.06 -3.80 11.84
CA PHE A 139 12.91 -4.34 10.48
C PHE A 139 13.13 -5.85 10.44
N ALA A 140 14.09 -6.37 11.20
CA ALA A 140 14.33 -7.81 11.32
C ALA A 140 13.10 -8.54 11.89
N ASP A 141 12.50 -8.01 12.96
CA ASP A 141 11.28 -8.53 13.56
C ASP A 141 10.09 -8.48 12.60
N ALA A 142 9.97 -7.40 11.81
CA ALA A 142 8.93 -7.28 10.80
C ALA A 142 9.08 -8.34 9.69
N VAL A 143 10.30 -8.57 9.20
CA VAL A 143 10.56 -9.63 8.20
C VAL A 143 10.27 -11.01 8.79
N ALA A 144 10.68 -11.28 10.04
CA ALA A 144 10.39 -12.53 10.71
C ALA A 144 8.86 -12.75 10.87
N SER A 145 8.10 -11.67 11.15
CA SER A 145 6.63 -11.73 11.26
C SER A 145 5.95 -12.15 9.97
N LEU A 146 6.51 -11.83 8.81
CA LEU A 146 5.95 -12.23 7.52
C LEU A 146 6.08 -13.75 7.29
N ASN A 147 6.99 -14.43 7.98
CA ASN A 147 7.24 -15.88 7.90
C ASN A 147 7.33 -16.40 6.46
N ILE A 148 8.12 -15.72 5.63
CA ILE A 148 8.25 -15.98 4.19
C ILE A 148 9.39 -16.95 3.93
N GLU A 149 9.17 -17.92 3.06
CA GLU A 149 10.25 -18.75 2.53
C GLU A 149 11.07 -17.98 1.49
N SER A 150 12.33 -18.37 1.28
CA SER A 150 13.24 -17.67 0.36
C SER A 150 12.76 -17.59 -1.10
N THR A 151 11.89 -18.49 -1.53
CA THR A 151 11.32 -18.57 -2.90
C THR A 151 9.88 -18.06 -2.99
N ASP A 152 9.33 -17.51 -1.93
CA ASP A 152 7.90 -17.21 -1.80
C ASP A 152 7.43 -16.12 -2.79
N ASN A 153 8.24 -15.11 -3.06
CA ASN A 153 7.89 -14.02 -3.97
C ASN A 153 8.24 -14.28 -5.42
N ASP A 154 9.33 -14.98 -5.65
CA ASP A 154 9.88 -15.23 -6.97
C ASP A 154 10.62 -16.56 -6.96
N PRO A 155 10.04 -17.60 -7.60
CA PRO A 155 10.63 -18.94 -7.66
C PRO A 155 11.93 -18.97 -8.46
N GLY A 156 12.95 -18.40 -8.10
CA GLY A 156 14.24 -18.29 -8.78
C GLY A 156 15.16 -17.31 -8.08
N THR A 157 14.61 -16.55 -7.13
CA THR A 157 15.40 -15.68 -6.26
C THR A 157 15.71 -16.36 -4.93
N VAL A 158 16.92 -16.17 -4.46
CA VAL A 158 17.40 -16.75 -3.18
C VAL A 158 16.83 -15.99 -1.99
N THR A 159 16.48 -14.72 -2.19
CA THR A 159 15.95 -13.84 -1.13
C THR A 159 14.62 -13.21 -1.57
N PRO A 160 13.60 -13.22 -0.72
CA PRO A 160 12.33 -12.57 -1.02
C PRO A 160 12.53 -11.05 -1.17
N GLN A 161 11.87 -10.46 -2.16
CA GLN A 161 11.88 -9.02 -2.36
C GLN A 161 10.89 -8.36 -1.41
N THR A 162 11.38 -7.88 -0.28
CA THR A 162 10.64 -7.08 0.68
C THR A 162 10.93 -5.60 0.51
N PHE A 163 9.92 -4.77 0.70
CA PHE A 163 10.03 -3.32 0.65
C PHE A 163 9.27 -2.68 1.80
N ALA A 164 9.65 -1.46 2.14
CA ALA A 164 9.01 -0.67 3.18
C ALA A 164 8.70 0.73 2.71
N PHE A 165 7.54 1.24 3.10
CA PHE A 165 7.14 2.64 2.91
C PHE A 165 7.23 3.38 4.23
N ILE A 166 8.03 4.45 4.24
CA ILE A 166 8.31 5.26 5.44
C ILE A 166 8.05 6.74 5.16
N ASN A 167 7.57 7.46 6.18
CA ASN A 167 7.43 8.91 6.11
C ASN A 167 8.81 9.60 6.17
N PRO A 168 9.01 10.74 5.49
CA PRO A 168 10.28 11.49 5.56
C PRO A 168 10.75 11.84 6.98
N SER A 169 9.82 12.15 7.90
CA SER A 169 10.17 12.42 9.30
C SER A 169 10.72 11.19 10.01
N ASP A 170 10.10 10.03 9.79
CA ASP A 170 10.49 8.76 10.39
C ASP A 170 11.79 8.23 9.77
N THR A 171 12.04 8.54 8.47
CA THR A 171 13.33 8.28 7.83
C THR A 171 14.48 9.03 8.52
N SER A 172 14.25 10.27 8.97
CA SER A 172 15.25 11.03 9.73
C SER A 172 15.56 10.37 11.08
N GLU A 173 14.53 9.87 11.77
CA GLU A 173 14.71 9.14 13.02
C GLU A 173 15.46 7.81 12.80
N LEU A 174 15.07 7.05 11.78
CA LEU A 174 15.76 5.82 11.39
C LEU A 174 17.24 6.03 11.12
N ARG A 175 17.59 7.08 10.36
CA ARG A 175 18.99 7.43 10.10
C ARG A 175 19.78 7.73 11.37
N LYS A 176 19.17 8.45 12.33
CA LYS A 176 19.80 8.75 13.62
C LYS A 176 20.05 7.50 14.45
N ASN A 177 19.09 6.58 14.47
CA ASN A 177 19.19 5.33 15.22
C ASN A 177 20.22 4.37 14.61
N LEU A 178 20.36 4.37 13.27
CA LEU A 178 21.33 3.55 12.55
C LEU A 178 22.74 4.20 12.49
N ALA A 179 22.92 5.44 12.96
CA ALA A 179 24.17 6.17 12.82
C ALA A 179 25.35 5.46 13.47
N GLU A 180 25.16 4.83 14.62
CA GLU A 180 26.21 4.06 15.29
C GLU A 180 26.59 2.78 14.55
N ASP A 181 25.62 2.07 14.00
CA ASP A 181 25.81 0.81 13.30
C ASP A 181 26.45 1.01 11.92
N LEU A 182 26.09 2.11 11.23
CA LEU A 182 26.48 2.39 9.86
C LEU A 182 27.60 3.44 9.73
N LYS A 183 28.19 3.91 10.83
CA LYS A 183 29.23 4.98 10.80
C LYS A 183 30.45 4.63 9.95
N TYR A 184 30.75 3.37 9.79
CA TYR A 184 31.87 2.89 8.96
C TYR A 184 31.49 2.61 7.49
N VAL A 185 30.21 2.72 7.13
CA VAL A 185 29.76 2.55 5.75
C VAL A 185 29.94 3.88 5.02
N GLU A 186 30.80 3.94 4.02
CA GLU A 186 31.15 5.18 3.32
C GLU A 186 29.92 5.88 2.72
N ALA A 187 29.00 5.13 2.09
CA ALA A 187 27.77 5.67 1.51
C ALA A 187 26.89 6.34 2.56
N PHE A 188 26.74 5.74 3.75
CA PHE A 188 25.97 6.32 4.84
C PHE A 188 26.68 7.54 5.45
N ALA A 189 28.00 7.44 5.70
CA ALA A 189 28.79 8.51 6.30
C ALA A 189 28.79 9.79 5.44
N ARG A 190 28.81 9.64 4.11
CA ARG A 190 28.86 10.79 3.18
C ARG A 190 27.48 11.35 2.82
N THR A 191 26.46 10.49 2.63
CA THR A 191 25.17 10.89 2.08
C THR A 191 23.99 10.60 3.00
N GLY A 192 24.20 9.84 4.09
CA GLY A 192 23.11 9.33 4.94
C GLY A 192 22.20 8.36 4.20
N TYR A 193 22.73 7.68 3.19
CA TYR A 193 21.97 6.74 2.39
C TYR A 193 21.58 5.50 3.19
N VAL A 194 20.30 5.23 3.26
CA VAL A 194 19.72 4.00 3.84
C VAL A 194 18.87 3.37 2.75
N GLY A 195 19.49 2.51 1.93
CA GLY A 195 18.78 1.84 0.84
C GLY A 195 18.07 0.56 1.29
N THR A 196 18.75 -0.24 2.10
CA THR A 196 18.28 -1.55 2.55
C THR A 196 18.59 -1.72 4.02
N VAL A 197 17.60 -2.12 4.83
CA VAL A 197 17.71 -2.42 6.26
C VAL A 197 17.17 -3.81 6.50
N ALA A 198 17.95 -4.70 7.11
CA ALA A 198 17.58 -6.09 7.38
C ALA A 198 17.01 -6.84 6.14
N GLY A 199 17.52 -6.55 4.94
CA GLY A 199 17.04 -7.13 3.69
C GLY A 199 15.80 -6.45 3.10
N VAL A 200 15.25 -5.42 3.75
CA VAL A 200 14.09 -4.65 3.29
C VAL A 200 14.53 -3.39 2.56
N ASN A 201 14.07 -3.19 1.34
CA ASN A 201 14.29 -1.97 0.58
C ASN A 201 13.39 -0.85 1.10
N VAL A 202 13.99 0.24 1.58
CA VAL A 202 13.26 1.34 2.22
C VAL A 202 12.98 2.46 1.21
N TYR A 203 11.71 2.78 1.02
CA TYR A 203 11.24 3.85 0.14
C TYR A 203 10.53 4.93 0.93
N THR A 204 10.94 6.17 0.73
CA THR A 204 10.32 7.33 1.37
C THR A 204 9.09 7.77 0.59
N LYS A 205 7.94 7.88 1.26
CA LYS A 205 6.69 8.36 0.69
C LYS A 205 6.17 9.55 1.50
N LYS A 206 5.93 10.70 0.83
CA LYS A 206 5.46 11.93 1.49
C LYS A 206 4.17 11.74 2.29
N ASP A 207 3.20 11.04 1.71
CA ASP A 207 1.88 10.84 2.30
C ASP A 207 1.80 9.61 3.21
N ALA A 208 2.96 8.99 3.51
CA ALA A 208 2.98 7.88 4.46
C ALA A 208 2.59 8.36 5.86
N LEU A 209 1.84 7.52 6.57
CA LEU A 209 1.42 7.82 7.93
C LEU A 209 2.64 7.90 8.85
N LYS A 210 2.75 9.00 9.60
CA LYS A 210 3.82 9.16 10.60
C LYS A 210 3.65 8.16 11.73
N GLY A 211 4.75 7.65 12.25
CA GLY A 211 4.73 6.67 13.33
C GLY A 211 4.38 5.26 12.88
N THR A 212 4.23 5.03 11.57
CA THR A 212 3.90 3.71 11.02
C THR A 212 4.72 3.45 9.76
N ILE A 213 5.43 2.34 9.73
CA ILE A 213 6.15 1.85 8.55
C ILE A 213 5.42 0.61 8.05
N VAL A 214 5.07 0.58 6.77
CA VAL A 214 4.46 -0.61 6.16
C VAL A 214 5.55 -1.39 5.45
N VAL A 215 5.77 -2.62 5.88
CA VAL A 215 6.68 -3.57 5.23
C VAL A 215 5.84 -4.62 4.52
N ALA A 216 6.11 -4.85 3.26
CA ALA A 216 5.31 -5.78 2.47
C ALA A 216 6.14 -6.48 1.39
N THR A 217 5.52 -7.48 0.77
CA THR A 217 5.98 -8.12 -0.45
C THR A 217 5.06 -7.76 -1.60
N ARG A 218 5.51 -7.98 -2.83
CA ARG A 218 4.77 -7.67 -4.04
C ARG A 218 3.43 -8.41 -4.14
N GLN A 219 3.30 -9.56 -3.49
CA GLN A 219 2.09 -10.39 -3.52
C GLN A 219 0.99 -9.88 -2.58
N ALA A 220 1.30 -8.96 -1.66
CA ALA A 220 0.36 -8.48 -0.66
C ALA A 220 -0.86 -7.76 -1.29
N VAL A 221 -0.61 -6.86 -2.25
CA VAL A 221 -1.65 -6.07 -2.90
C VAL A 221 -1.69 -6.39 -4.40
N THR A 222 -2.90 -6.57 -4.91
CA THR A 222 -3.15 -6.77 -6.35
C THR A 222 -4.01 -5.65 -6.90
N ILE A 223 -3.59 -5.11 -8.05
CA ILE A 223 -4.35 -4.14 -8.82
C ILE A 223 -5.07 -4.88 -9.95
N PHE A 224 -6.38 -4.89 -9.92
CA PHE A 224 -7.23 -5.44 -10.97
C PHE A 224 -7.63 -4.33 -11.93
N ASN A 225 -7.12 -4.36 -13.15
CA ASN A 225 -7.51 -3.43 -14.20
C ASN A 225 -8.74 -3.96 -14.92
N LYS A 226 -9.77 -3.12 -15.03
CA LYS A 226 -10.99 -3.41 -15.80
C LYS A 226 -10.95 -2.74 -17.15
N LYS A 227 -10.53 -1.48 -17.20
CA LYS A 227 -10.37 -0.69 -18.42
C LYS A 227 -9.20 0.27 -18.20
N GLY A 228 -8.38 0.43 -19.23
CA GLY A 228 -7.30 1.42 -19.24
C GLY A 228 -7.82 2.86 -19.18
N VAL A 229 -6.90 3.80 -19.23
CA VAL A 229 -7.26 5.21 -19.29
C VAL A 229 -8.01 5.52 -20.60
N GLU A 230 -9.18 6.09 -20.47
CA GLU A 230 -10.03 6.55 -21.58
C GLU A 230 -10.17 8.06 -21.52
N VAL A 231 -9.96 8.72 -22.64
CA VAL A 231 -10.08 10.15 -22.76
C VAL A 231 -11.24 10.46 -23.71
N GLU A 232 -12.15 11.33 -23.28
CA GLU A 232 -13.30 11.79 -24.05
C GLU A 232 -13.32 13.32 -24.05
N THR A 233 -13.64 13.91 -25.19
CA THR A 233 -13.76 15.36 -25.35
C THR A 233 -15.18 15.71 -25.75
N ASP A 234 -15.74 16.74 -25.14
CA ASP A 234 -17.06 17.28 -25.45
C ASP A 234 -16.96 18.79 -25.60
N ARG A 235 -17.76 19.36 -26.53
CA ARG A 235 -17.79 20.79 -26.77
C ARG A 235 -19.20 21.32 -26.69
N ASN A 236 -19.41 22.27 -25.78
CA ASN A 236 -20.62 23.06 -25.77
C ASN A 236 -20.44 24.31 -26.69
N GLY A 237 -21.04 24.26 -27.88
CA GLY A 237 -20.90 25.33 -28.88
C GLY A 237 -21.57 26.64 -28.50
N ASP A 238 -22.58 26.62 -27.64
CA ASP A 238 -23.33 27.81 -27.22
C ASP A 238 -22.47 28.77 -26.39
N ILE A 239 -21.72 28.22 -25.47
CA ILE A 239 -20.83 28.96 -24.57
C ILE A 239 -19.34 28.79 -24.91
N ARG A 240 -19.01 28.15 -26.04
CA ARG A 240 -17.64 27.90 -26.52
C ARG A 240 -16.73 27.27 -25.46
N GLN A 241 -17.30 26.36 -24.70
CA GLN A 241 -16.62 25.62 -23.66
C GLN A 241 -16.22 24.23 -24.16
N ASN A 242 -14.96 23.89 -24.00
CA ASN A 242 -14.43 22.55 -24.22
C ASN A 242 -14.25 21.83 -22.89
N THR A 243 -14.60 20.55 -22.85
CA THR A 243 -14.44 19.69 -21.68
C THR A 243 -13.68 18.43 -22.08
N ILE A 244 -12.63 18.12 -21.36
CA ILE A 244 -11.84 16.89 -21.50
C ILE A 244 -12.10 16.05 -20.26
N TRP A 245 -12.46 14.79 -20.48
CA TRP A 245 -12.69 13.80 -19.43
C TRP A 245 -11.60 12.75 -19.50
N SER A 246 -11.05 12.33 -18.34
CA SER A 246 -10.19 11.16 -18.23
C SER A 246 -10.79 10.20 -17.24
N ARG A 247 -10.89 8.91 -17.60
CA ARG A 247 -11.52 7.87 -16.80
C ARG A 247 -10.63 6.63 -16.76
N LYS A 248 -10.59 5.96 -15.61
CA LYS A 248 -9.94 4.65 -15.44
C LYS A 248 -10.80 3.77 -14.54
N TYR A 249 -10.96 2.49 -14.92
CA TYR A 249 -11.68 1.51 -14.12
C TYR A 249 -10.68 0.51 -13.56
N TYR A 250 -10.55 0.48 -12.25
CA TYR A 250 -9.63 -0.41 -11.56
C TYR A 250 -10.11 -0.71 -10.14
N LEU A 251 -9.46 -1.67 -9.52
CA LEU A 251 -9.63 -2.00 -8.11
C LEU A 251 -8.24 -2.32 -7.55
N ALA A 252 -7.84 -1.66 -6.46
CA ALA A 252 -6.74 -2.09 -5.61
C ALA A 252 -7.31 -2.92 -4.45
N ALA A 253 -6.71 -4.05 -4.14
CA ALA A 253 -7.15 -4.91 -3.05
C ALA A 253 -5.99 -5.59 -2.35
N LEU A 254 -6.03 -5.63 -1.01
CA LEU A 254 -5.14 -6.46 -0.19
C LEU A 254 -5.56 -7.93 -0.36
N THR A 255 -4.87 -8.64 -1.25
CA THR A 255 -5.18 -10.03 -1.59
C THR A 255 -4.63 -11.01 -0.57
N ASP A 256 -3.42 -10.76 -0.07
CA ASP A 256 -2.79 -11.58 0.95
C ASP A 256 -2.34 -10.72 2.16
N ALA A 257 -3.12 -10.79 3.23
CA ALA A 257 -2.85 -10.05 4.45
C ALA A 257 -1.63 -10.58 5.24
N THR A 258 -1.17 -11.80 4.96
CA THR A 258 0.01 -12.39 5.62
C THR A 258 1.32 -11.86 5.04
N LYS A 259 1.27 -11.22 3.88
CA LYS A 259 2.42 -10.68 3.14
C LYS A 259 2.64 -9.19 3.38
N ALA A 260 1.93 -8.59 4.34
CA ALA A 260 2.12 -7.20 4.75
C ALA A 260 2.09 -7.07 6.27
N VAL A 261 3.00 -6.31 6.83
CA VAL A 261 3.13 -6.02 8.26
C VAL A 261 3.31 -4.53 8.49
N LYS A 262 2.76 -4.02 9.58
CA LYS A 262 2.97 -2.64 10.04
C LYS A 262 3.92 -2.62 11.23
N ILE A 263 5.01 -1.89 11.11
CA ILE A 263 5.83 -1.50 12.26
C ILE A 263 5.21 -0.22 12.81
N VAL A 264 4.80 -0.26 14.06
CA VAL A 264 4.12 0.87 14.72
C VAL A 264 4.91 1.31 15.93
N LYS A 265 5.16 2.62 16.04
CA LYS A 265 5.85 3.16 17.21
C LYS A 265 4.92 3.16 18.41
N GLY A 266 5.18 2.28 19.35
CA GLY A 266 4.34 2.10 20.53
C GLY A 266 4.75 0.90 21.37
N THR A 267 4.00 0.71 22.45
CA THR A 267 4.21 -0.43 23.37
C THR A 267 2.93 -1.24 23.47
N ALA A 268 3.04 -2.54 23.25
CA ALA A 268 1.93 -3.47 23.48
C ALA A 268 1.83 -3.82 24.97
N LYS A 269 0.64 -3.71 25.53
CA LYS A 269 0.30 -4.13 26.87
C LYS A 269 -0.91 -5.05 26.85
N LEU A 270 -0.94 -6.03 27.75
CA LEU A 270 -2.14 -6.85 27.93
C LEU A 270 -3.32 -5.95 28.30
N SER A 271 -4.46 -6.13 27.64
CA SER A 271 -5.65 -5.34 27.93
C SER A 271 -6.14 -5.59 29.37
N GLU A 272 -6.52 -4.52 30.06
CA GLU A 272 -7.15 -4.58 31.36
C GLU A 272 -8.68 -4.48 31.27
N ASP A 273 -9.23 -4.34 30.07
CA ASP A 273 -10.67 -4.24 29.85
C ASP A 273 -11.38 -5.58 30.12
N THR A 274 -12.44 -5.48 30.91
CA THR A 274 -13.33 -6.60 31.23
C THR A 274 -14.56 -6.68 30.32
N THR A 275 -14.74 -5.66 29.48
CA THR A 275 -15.83 -5.56 28.48
C THR A 275 -15.26 -5.00 27.19
N VAL A 276 -15.81 -5.40 26.06
CA VAL A 276 -15.38 -4.89 24.76
C VAL A 276 -15.75 -3.41 24.62
N LYS A 277 -14.77 -2.58 24.25
CA LYS A 277 -14.91 -1.16 23.99
C LYS A 277 -14.66 -0.83 22.52
N GLU A 278 -15.06 0.36 22.09
CA GLU A 278 -14.77 0.85 20.72
C GLU A 278 -13.30 1.26 20.55
N LYS A 279 -12.41 0.26 20.54
CA LYS A 279 -10.98 0.42 20.26
C LYS A 279 -10.43 -0.84 19.61
N THR A 280 -9.24 -0.74 19.04
CA THR A 280 -8.58 -1.86 18.38
C THR A 280 -7.87 -2.74 19.42
N TYR A 281 -8.19 -4.01 19.43
CA TYR A 281 -7.52 -5.03 20.22
C TYR A 281 -6.61 -5.88 19.33
N TYR A 282 -5.59 -6.46 19.93
CA TYR A 282 -4.58 -7.24 19.22
C TYR A 282 -4.39 -8.59 19.89
N ALA A 283 -4.53 -9.66 19.12
CA ALA A 283 -4.16 -11.01 19.57
C ALA A 283 -2.66 -11.22 19.32
N LYS A 284 -1.93 -11.72 20.31
CA LYS A 284 -0.52 -12.07 20.17
C LYS A 284 -0.41 -13.43 19.49
N THR A 285 0.40 -13.51 18.43
CA THR A 285 0.75 -14.73 17.71
C THR A 285 2.26 -14.92 17.70
N ASP A 286 2.74 -16.06 17.23
CA ASP A 286 4.17 -16.32 17.05
C ASP A 286 4.82 -15.37 16.06
N SER A 287 4.03 -14.85 15.11
CA SER A 287 4.45 -13.89 14.08
C SER A 287 4.25 -12.41 14.47
N GLY A 288 3.88 -12.10 15.72
CA GLY A 288 3.63 -10.72 16.16
C GLY A 288 2.20 -10.50 16.65
N TYR A 289 1.66 -9.32 16.42
CA TYR A 289 0.30 -8.94 16.85
C TYR A 289 -0.63 -8.86 15.66
N ILE A 290 -1.83 -9.43 15.77
CA ILE A 290 -2.87 -9.40 14.75
C ILE A 290 -4.07 -8.65 15.32
N VAL A 291 -4.66 -7.76 14.53
CA VAL A 291 -5.92 -7.12 14.88
C VAL A 291 -7.00 -8.19 15.05
N GLY A 292 -7.63 -8.21 16.20
CA GLY A 292 -8.68 -9.17 16.53
C GLY A 292 -9.84 -8.51 17.25
N THR A 293 -10.98 -9.18 17.26
CA THR A 293 -12.18 -8.73 17.97
C THR A 293 -12.43 -9.69 19.11
N PRO A 294 -12.31 -9.24 20.38
CA PRO A 294 -12.68 -10.07 21.53
C PRO A 294 -14.19 -10.32 21.54
N GLU A 295 -14.61 -11.47 22.00
CA GLU A 295 -16.04 -11.83 22.07
C GLU A 295 -16.72 -11.17 23.26
N THR A 296 -16.14 -11.26 24.44
CA THR A 296 -16.77 -10.77 25.68
C THR A 296 -15.83 -10.01 26.60
N ASN A 297 -14.64 -10.54 26.89
CA ASN A 297 -13.73 -10.00 27.89
C ASN A 297 -12.29 -10.01 27.34
N PRO A 298 -11.80 -8.87 26.83
CA PRO A 298 -10.46 -8.76 26.25
C PRO A 298 -9.33 -9.22 27.17
N LYS A 299 -9.45 -8.94 28.48
CA LYS A 299 -8.45 -9.33 29.46
C LYS A 299 -8.32 -10.84 29.63
N THR A 300 -9.45 -11.55 29.75
CA THR A 300 -9.45 -13.02 29.94
C THR A 300 -9.15 -13.75 28.65
N GLU A 301 -9.49 -13.18 27.51
CA GLU A 301 -9.19 -13.70 26.18
C GLU A 301 -7.73 -13.44 25.74
N GLY A 302 -6.95 -12.69 26.56
CA GLY A 302 -5.53 -12.46 26.31
C GLY A 302 -5.23 -11.45 25.21
N PHE A 303 -6.12 -10.50 24.96
CA PHE A 303 -5.91 -9.43 24.00
C PHE A 303 -4.99 -8.33 24.53
N TYR A 304 -4.28 -7.72 23.62
CA TYR A 304 -3.35 -6.61 23.88
C TYR A 304 -3.88 -5.30 23.31
N GLU A 305 -3.39 -4.23 23.87
CA GLU A 305 -3.57 -2.87 23.39
C GLU A 305 -2.23 -2.26 23.04
N ILE A 306 -2.17 -1.50 21.94
CA ILE A 306 -0.95 -0.79 21.55
C ILE A 306 -1.15 0.68 21.89
N THR A 307 -0.34 1.19 22.82
CA THR A 307 -0.27 2.62 23.11
C THR A 307 0.75 3.22 22.14
N PHE A 308 0.27 4.06 21.24
CA PHE A 308 1.10 4.79 20.29
C PHE A 308 1.93 5.86 21.02
N ALA A 309 3.19 6.05 20.62
CA ALA A 309 4.13 7.01 21.19
C ALA A 309 4.09 8.34 20.43
#